data_c101ab07255974554bd74e0ffee6483b
#
_entry.id   c101ab07255974554bd74e0ffee6483b
#
_cell.length_a   1.000
_cell.length_b   1.000
_cell.length_c   1.000
_cell.angle_alpha   90.00
_cell.angle_beta   90.00
_cell.angle_gamma   90.00
#
_symmetry.space_group_name_H-M   'P 1'
#
loop_
_entity.id
_entity.type
_entity.pdbx_description
1 polymer ?
#
loop_
_entity_poly.entity_id
_entity_poly.type
_entity_poly.pdbx_seq_one_letter_code
_entity_poly.pdbx_strand_id
1 'polypeptide(L)'
;SVLAQVLHTRTGRLHKELVLGGKLATDTWAWTRGLKYAGQFNIGAEVAEGKTLAETEAALYAQLDKLKKEPVPAKELQKVKNNFAAGEYRRLSSNHPILMQLIHNEGTGSWREINVAGPRLQAVTPADIQRVAKKYFTKENRAVAIYKRKPGTGGGGDPLLAGLTGEQKAMARKIKASITAEKDLAKLKGQLKGLEERLEQAGTKAPPLMKVVRNILRKRISEMEKK
;
A
#
# COMPACT_ATOMS: atom_id res chain seq x y z
N SER A 1 -14.00 -11.25 -8.34
CA SER A 1 -14.68 -10.53 -9.46
C SER A 1 -13.69 -10.31 -10.60
N VAL A 2 -14.16 -10.46 -11.86
CA VAL A 2 -13.35 -10.24 -13.08
C VAL A 2 -12.80 -8.83 -13.11
N LEU A 3 -13.63 -7.85 -12.81
CA LEU A 3 -13.25 -6.43 -12.82
C LEU A 3 -12.10 -6.12 -11.86
N ALA A 4 -12.11 -6.72 -10.67
CA ALA A 4 -11.01 -6.58 -9.71
C ALA A 4 -9.70 -7.17 -10.26
N GLN A 5 -9.77 -8.30 -10.95
CA GLN A 5 -8.59 -8.96 -11.55
C GLN A 5 -8.01 -8.17 -12.73
N VAL A 6 -8.85 -7.51 -13.54
CA VAL A 6 -8.41 -6.59 -14.60
C VAL A 6 -7.63 -5.41 -14.00
N LEU A 7 -8.09 -4.89 -12.87
CA LEU A 7 -7.44 -3.75 -12.19
C LEU A 7 -6.22 -4.17 -11.37
N HIS A 8 -6.36 -5.22 -10.57
CA HIS A 8 -5.38 -5.63 -9.57
C HIS A 8 -4.76 -6.99 -9.88
N THR A 9 -3.63 -6.96 -10.51
CA THR A 9 -2.63 -8.02 -10.61
C THR A 9 -1.30 -7.33 -10.88
N ARG A 10 -0.16 -8.02 -10.79
CA ARG A 10 1.15 -7.48 -11.22
C ARG A 10 1.16 -7.03 -12.70
N THR A 11 0.22 -7.51 -13.47
CA THR A 11 0.02 -7.16 -14.88
C THR A 11 -1.31 -6.42 -15.10
N GLY A 12 -2.01 -6.05 -14.04
CA GLY A 12 -3.26 -5.29 -14.06
C GLY A 12 -3.04 -3.82 -14.38
N ARG A 13 -4.10 -3.14 -14.74
CA ARG A 13 -4.04 -1.74 -15.21
C ARG A 13 -3.50 -0.80 -14.16
N LEU A 14 -3.96 -0.91 -12.90
CA LEU A 14 -3.50 -0.05 -11.81
C LEU A 14 -1.99 -0.20 -11.57
N HIS A 15 -1.49 -1.44 -11.48
CA HIS A 15 -0.08 -1.68 -11.24
C HIS A 15 0.79 -1.16 -12.39
N LYS A 16 0.38 -1.41 -13.65
CA LYS A 16 1.11 -0.94 -14.81
C LYS A 16 1.20 0.58 -14.88
N GLU A 17 0.10 1.27 -14.63
CA GLU A 17 0.02 2.72 -14.81
C GLU A 17 0.53 3.48 -13.60
N LEU A 18 0.17 3.07 -12.37
CA LEU A 18 0.50 3.83 -11.17
C LEU A 18 1.86 3.44 -10.58
N VAL A 19 2.24 2.14 -10.65
CA VAL A 19 3.49 1.66 -10.05
C VAL A 19 4.63 1.69 -11.07
N LEU A 20 4.47 1.03 -12.23
CA LEU A 20 5.54 0.90 -13.22
C LEU A 20 5.69 2.14 -14.10
N GLY A 21 4.60 2.67 -14.64
CA GLY A 21 4.59 3.81 -15.56
C GLY A 21 4.80 5.14 -14.83
N GLY A 22 3.80 5.57 -14.08
CA GLY A 22 3.80 6.87 -13.41
C GLY A 22 4.66 6.97 -12.15
N LYS A 23 5.06 5.82 -11.57
CA LYS A 23 5.76 5.74 -10.27
C LYS A 23 5.07 6.58 -9.18
N LEU A 24 3.74 6.65 -9.25
CA LEU A 24 2.89 7.41 -8.34
C LEU A 24 2.56 6.63 -7.07
N ALA A 25 2.61 5.29 -7.15
CA ALA A 25 2.29 4.41 -6.05
C ALA A 25 3.37 3.35 -5.86
N THR A 26 3.54 2.89 -4.62
CA THR A 26 4.38 1.73 -4.27
C THR A 26 3.60 0.43 -4.42
N ASP A 27 2.29 0.47 -4.18
CA ASP A 27 1.39 -0.65 -4.35
C ASP A 27 -0.02 -0.18 -4.73
N THR A 28 -0.79 -1.09 -5.35
CA THR A 28 -2.18 -0.85 -5.74
C THR A 28 -3.00 -2.11 -5.47
N TRP A 29 -4.29 -1.95 -5.14
CA TRP A 29 -5.19 -3.08 -4.92
C TRP A 29 -6.58 -2.80 -5.46
N ALA A 30 -7.28 -3.88 -5.82
CA ALA A 30 -8.70 -3.87 -6.09
C ALA A 30 -9.30 -5.23 -5.71
N TRP A 31 -10.39 -5.22 -4.96
CA TRP A 31 -11.09 -6.44 -4.54
C TRP A 31 -12.57 -6.19 -4.30
N THR A 32 -13.34 -7.26 -4.33
CA THR A 32 -14.77 -7.22 -4.03
C THR A 32 -15.06 -7.97 -2.75
N ARG A 33 -15.89 -7.40 -1.90
CA ARG A 33 -16.50 -8.07 -0.78
C ARG A 33 -17.97 -8.29 -1.09
N GLY A 34 -18.32 -9.49 -1.51
CA GLY A 34 -19.71 -9.91 -1.66
C GLY A 34 -20.31 -10.26 -0.30
N LEU A 35 -21.49 -9.74 -0.02
CA LEU A 35 -22.29 -10.08 1.15
C LEU A 35 -23.68 -10.50 0.67
N LYS A 36 -24.52 -11.05 1.57
CA LYS A 36 -25.85 -11.57 1.22
C LYS A 36 -26.75 -10.52 0.56
N TYR A 37 -26.77 -9.29 1.05
CA TYR A 37 -27.68 -8.23 0.58
C TYR A 37 -26.96 -7.09 -0.14
N ALA A 38 -25.77 -6.78 0.25
CA ALA A 38 -24.98 -5.73 -0.35
C ALA A 38 -23.52 -6.15 -0.46
N GLY A 39 -22.74 -5.44 -1.25
CA GLY A 39 -21.31 -5.68 -1.42
C GLY A 39 -20.55 -4.39 -1.60
N GLN A 40 -19.24 -4.50 -1.55
CA GLN A 40 -18.33 -3.37 -1.77
C GLN A 40 -17.32 -3.75 -2.85
N PHE A 41 -16.99 -2.77 -3.67
CA PHE A 41 -15.83 -2.82 -4.54
C PHE A 41 -14.79 -1.85 -3.99
N ASN A 42 -13.64 -2.37 -3.57
CA ASN A 42 -12.59 -1.58 -2.95
C ASN A 42 -11.43 -1.44 -3.92
N ILE A 43 -10.94 -0.22 -4.06
CA ILE A 43 -9.78 0.12 -4.87
C ILE A 43 -8.90 1.03 -4.03
N GLY A 44 -7.60 0.86 -4.10
CA GLY A 44 -6.69 1.74 -3.41
C GLY A 44 -5.28 1.70 -3.97
N ALA A 45 -4.48 2.65 -3.49
CA ALA A 45 -3.08 2.77 -3.82
C ALA A 45 -2.30 3.30 -2.61
N GLU A 46 -1.09 2.83 -2.43
CA GLU A 46 -0.13 3.40 -1.49
C GLU A 46 0.76 4.40 -2.26
N VAL A 47 0.68 5.67 -1.86
CA VAL A 47 1.38 6.76 -2.56
C VAL A 47 2.89 6.60 -2.40
N ALA A 48 3.64 6.73 -3.50
CA ALA A 48 5.10 6.67 -3.49
C ALA A 48 5.72 7.90 -2.82
N GLU A 49 6.92 7.74 -2.28
CA GLU A 49 7.68 8.83 -1.67
C GLU A 49 7.91 9.97 -2.67
N GLY A 50 7.67 11.20 -2.25
CA GLY A 50 7.79 12.40 -3.10
C GLY A 50 6.62 12.64 -4.05
N LYS A 51 5.57 11.82 -4.01
CA LYS A 51 4.34 12.00 -4.79
C LYS A 51 3.19 12.48 -3.92
N THR A 52 2.18 13.08 -4.55
CA THR A 52 1.02 13.61 -3.84
C THR A 52 -0.18 12.67 -3.91
N LEU A 53 -1.04 12.75 -2.91
CA LEU A 53 -2.32 12.04 -2.89
C LEU A 53 -3.19 12.42 -4.10
N ALA A 54 -3.22 13.73 -4.44
CA ALA A 54 -4.04 14.24 -5.53
C ALA A 54 -3.64 13.68 -6.90
N GLU A 55 -2.33 13.61 -7.20
CA GLU A 55 -1.82 13.01 -8.44
C GLU A 55 -2.17 11.51 -8.52
N THR A 56 -1.97 10.79 -7.43
CA THR A 56 -2.26 9.34 -7.37
C THR A 56 -3.76 9.06 -7.49
N GLU A 57 -4.60 9.85 -6.83
CA GLU A 57 -6.06 9.75 -6.92
C GLU A 57 -6.55 10.05 -8.33
N ALA A 58 -6.07 11.13 -8.96
CA ALA A 58 -6.41 11.48 -10.33
C ALA A 58 -6.03 10.36 -11.32
N ALA A 59 -4.83 9.79 -11.19
CA ALA A 59 -4.39 8.68 -12.02
C ALA A 59 -5.25 7.42 -11.82
N LEU A 60 -5.65 7.13 -10.57
CA LEU A 60 -6.56 6.03 -10.27
C LEU A 60 -7.91 6.22 -10.97
N TYR A 61 -8.53 7.40 -10.84
CA TYR A 61 -9.80 7.69 -11.51
C TYR A 61 -9.68 7.66 -13.04
N ALA A 62 -8.55 8.10 -13.61
CA ALA A 62 -8.32 7.99 -15.04
C ALA A 62 -8.38 6.53 -15.53
N GLN A 63 -7.88 5.56 -14.74
CA GLN A 63 -8.00 4.14 -15.10
C GLN A 63 -9.44 3.61 -14.99
N LEU A 64 -10.22 4.09 -14.02
CA LEU A 64 -11.64 3.75 -13.92
C LEU A 64 -12.45 4.36 -15.08
N ASP A 65 -12.13 5.57 -15.50
CA ASP A 65 -12.78 6.22 -16.64
C ASP A 65 -12.43 5.55 -17.97
N LYS A 66 -11.21 5.05 -18.15
CA LYS A 66 -10.86 4.21 -19.30
C LYS A 66 -11.75 2.96 -19.37
N LEU A 67 -12.01 2.29 -18.23
CA LEU A 67 -12.91 1.12 -18.20
C LEU A 67 -14.37 1.44 -18.57
N LYS A 68 -14.82 2.68 -18.34
CA LYS A 68 -16.16 3.13 -18.74
C LYS A 68 -16.23 3.46 -20.23
N LYS A 69 -15.14 4.02 -20.78
CA LYS A 69 -15.09 4.51 -22.17
C LYS A 69 -14.70 3.42 -23.16
N GLU A 70 -13.76 2.58 -22.81
CA GLU A 70 -13.13 1.60 -23.70
C GLU A 70 -13.41 0.17 -23.23
N PRO A 71 -13.78 -0.74 -24.13
CA PRO A 71 -13.90 -2.14 -23.79
C PRO A 71 -12.55 -2.74 -23.40
N VAL A 72 -12.56 -3.69 -22.47
CA VAL A 72 -11.35 -4.46 -22.12
C VAL A 72 -10.94 -5.32 -23.32
N PRO A 73 -9.67 -5.28 -23.76
CA PRO A 73 -9.20 -6.13 -24.86
C PRO A 73 -9.46 -7.62 -24.59
N ALA A 74 -9.88 -8.35 -25.60
CA ALA A 74 -10.22 -9.78 -25.48
C ALA A 74 -9.06 -10.60 -24.88
N LYS A 75 -7.83 -10.31 -25.25
CA LYS A 75 -6.62 -10.99 -24.72
C LYS A 75 -6.44 -10.74 -23.22
N GLU A 76 -6.70 -9.51 -22.74
CA GLU A 76 -6.63 -9.15 -21.32
C GLU A 76 -7.71 -9.89 -20.53
N LEU A 77 -8.94 -9.90 -21.03
CA LEU A 77 -10.05 -10.62 -20.40
C LEU A 77 -9.81 -12.13 -20.37
N GLN A 78 -9.32 -12.71 -21.48
CA GLN A 78 -9.02 -14.13 -21.55
C GLN A 78 -7.94 -14.54 -20.55
N LYS A 79 -6.91 -13.72 -20.36
CA LYS A 79 -5.90 -13.95 -19.33
C LYS A 79 -6.51 -14.00 -17.92
N VAL A 80 -7.42 -13.08 -17.61
CA VAL A 80 -8.11 -13.06 -16.31
C VAL A 80 -8.94 -14.32 -16.12
N LYS A 81 -9.69 -14.75 -17.16
CA LYS A 81 -10.47 -15.98 -17.15
C LYS A 81 -9.61 -17.22 -16.90
N ASN A 82 -8.48 -17.32 -17.58
CA ASN A 82 -7.55 -18.44 -17.42
C ASN A 82 -6.94 -18.48 -16.00
N ASN A 83 -6.53 -17.32 -15.46
CA ASN A 83 -6.02 -17.22 -14.09
C ASN A 83 -7.08 -17.65 -13.05
N PHE A 84 -8.33 -17.28 -13.30
CA PHE A 84 -9.42 -17.68 -12.43
C PHE A 84 -9.65 -19.21 -12.49
N ALA A 85 -9.72 -19.79 -13.69
CA ALA A 85 -9.89 -21.24 -13.86
C ALA A 85 -8.75 -22.02 -13.18
N ALA A 86 -7.52 -21.60 -13.34
CA ALA A 86 -6.37 -22.17 -12.63
C ALA A 86 -6.47 -22.03 -11.11
N GLY A 87 -7.00 -20.91 -10.63
CA GLY A 87 -7.27 -20.69 -9.20
C GLY A 87 -8.36 -21.60 -8.65
N GLU A 88 -9.44 -21.79 -9.41
CA GLU A 88 -10.53 -22.72 -9.03
C GLU A 88 -10.02 -24.15 -8.94
N TYR A 89 -9.27 -24.61 -9.95
CA TYR A 89 -8.67 -25.93 -9.91
C TYR A 89 -7.84 -26.18 -8.64
N ARG A 90 -6.97 -25.21 -8.29
CA ARG A 90 -6.18 -25.30 -7.06
C ARG A 90 -7.03 -25.31 -5.79
N ARG A 91 -8.15 -24.57 -5.76
CA ARG A 91 -9.06 -24.58 -4.60
C ARG A 91 -9.80 -25.88 -4.41
N LEU A 92 -9.99 -26.63 -5.48
CA LEU A 92 -10.63 -27.96 -5.42
C LEU A 92 -9.65 -29.10 -5.10
N SER A 93 -8.34 -28.82 -4.99
CA SER A 93 -7.32 -29.85 -4.76
C SER A 93 -7.21 -30.34 -3.32
N SER A 94 -7.90 -29.73 -2.35
CA SER A 94 -7.91 -30.19 -0.96
C SER A 94 -9.21 -29.85 -0.24
N ASN A 95 -9.52 -30.60 0.82
CA ASN A 95 -10.79 -30.51 1.53
C ASN A 95 -11.01 -29.16 2.23
N HIS A 96 -9.98 -28.57 2.79
CA HIS A 96 -10.13 -27.32 3.54
C HIS A 96 -10.60 -26.12 2.65
N PRO A 97 -10.01 -25.82 1.50
CA PRO A 97 -10.54 -24.80 0.61
C PRO A 97 -11.93 -25.09 0.07
N ILE A 98 -12.27 -26.37 -0.16
CA ILE A 98 -13.64 -26.76 -0.56
C ILE A 98 -14.62 -26.41 0.56
N LEU A 99 -14.34 -26.83 1.79
CA LEU A 99 -15.16 -26.53 2.95
C LEU A 99 -15.38 -25.04 3.13
N MET A 100 -14.30 -24.24 3.05
CA MET A 100 -14.40 -22.77 3.19
C MET A 100 -15.25 -22.14 2.09
N GLN A 101 -15.18 -22.64 0.85
CA GLN A 101 -16.04 -22.16 -0.22
C GLN A 101 -17.51 -22.51 0.02
N LEU A 102 -17.82 -23.73 0.47
CA LEU A 102 -19.19 -24.16 0.78
C LEU A 102 -19.78 -23.31 1.91
N ILE A 103 -19.04 -23.11 3.00
CA ILE A 103 -19.46 -22.24 4.12
C ILE A 103 -19.70 -20.81 3.66
N HIS A 104 -18.78 -20.23 2.89
CA HIS A 104 -18.91 -18.87 2.40
C HIS A 104 -20.13 -18.72 1.47
N ASN A 105 -20.28 -19.62 0.53
CA ASN A 105 -21.38 -19.57 -0.44
C ASN A 105 -22.74 -19.79 0.25
N GLU A 106 -22.83 -20.71 1.20
CA GLU A 106 -24.07 -20.90 1.96
C GLU A 106 -24.43 -19.66 2.79
N GLY A 107 -23.44 -19.05 3.46
CA GLY A 107 -23.65 -17.83 4.24
C GLY A 107 -24.04 -16.61 3.39
N THR A 108 -23.66 -16.56 2.12
CA THR A 108 -23.98 -15.44 1.21
C THR A 108 -25.17 -15.71 0.29
N GLY A 109 -25.61 -16.95 0.14
CA GLY A 109 -26.72 -17.30 -0.74
C GLY A 109 -27.00 -18.79 -0.78
N SER A 110 -26.18 -19.56 -1.52
CA SER A 110 -26.32 -21.00 -1.63
C SER A 110 -24.97 -21.66 -1.92
N TRP A 111 -24.68 -22.76 -1.25
CA TRP A 111 -23.50 -23.58 -1.49
C TRP A 111 -23.37 -24.05 -2.96
N ARG A 112 -24.50 -24.15 -3.69
CA ARG A 112 -24.52 -24.52 -5.11
C ARG A 112 -23.77 -23.56 -6.02
N GLU A 113 -23.48 -22.34 -5.56
CA GLU A 113 -22.65 -21.36 -6.30
C GLU A 113 -21.27 -21.90 -6.65
N ILE A 114 -20.74 -22.88 -5.90
CA ILE A 114 -19.45 -23.53 -6.21
C ILE A 114 -19.46 -24.17 -7.62
N ASN A 115 -20.62 -24.66 -8.08
CA ASN A 115 -20.74 -25.34 -9.38
C ASN A 115 -20.98 -24.36 -10.55
N VAL A 116 -21.52 -23.18 -10.29
CA VAL A 116 -21.94 -22.24 -11.34
C VAL A 116 -21.04 -21.01 -11.46
N ALA A 117 -20.22 -20.74 -10.46
CA ALA A 117 -19.35 -19.57 -10.45
C ALA A 117 -18.33 -19.60 -11.60
N GLY A 118 -17.72 -20.74 -11.89
CA GLY A 118 -16.77 -20.93 -12.98
C GLY A 118 -17.40 -20.65 -14.36
N PRO A 119 -18.47 -21.35 -14.77
CA PRO A 119 -19.18 -21.09 -16.02
C PRO A 119 -19.65 -19.64 -16.15
N ARG A 120 -20.26 -19.04 -15.11
CA ARG A 120 -20.67 -17.63 -15.13
C ARG A 120 -19.50 -16.69 -15.39
N LEU A 121 -18.33 -16.96 -14.80
CA LEU A 121 -17.16 -16.13 -15.01
C LEU A 121 -16.61 -16.25 -16.43
N GLN A 122 -16.62 -17.46 -17.00
CA GLN A 122 -16.22 -17.67 -18.39
C GLN A 122 -17.16 -16.99 -19.39
N ALA A 123 -18.43 -16.81 -19.06
CA ALA A 123 -19.40 -16.11 -19.87
C ALA A 123 -19.27 -14.58 -19.87
N VAL A 124 -18.50 -13.98 -18.92
CA VAL A 124 -18.32 -12.53 -18.85
C VAL A 124 -17.73 -11.97 -20.13
N THR A 125 -18.32 -10.91 -20.66
CA THR A 125 -17.89 -10.20 -21.87
C THR A 125 -17.22 -8.86 -21.56
N PRO A 126 -16.46 -8.27 -22.49
CA PRO A 126 -15.94 -6.92 -22.34
C PRO A 126 -17.06 -5.88 -22.12
N ALA A 127 -18.22 -6.07 -22.76
CA ALA A 127 -19.40 -5.22 -22.60
C ALA A 127 -19.96 -5.28 -21.18
N ASP A 128 -19.97 -6.45 -20.54
CA ASP A 128 -20.39 -6.59 -19.15
C ASP A 128 -19.50 -5.81 -18.20
N ILE A 129 -18.18 -5.86 -18.39
CA ILE A 129 -17.22 -5.09 -17.59
C ILE A 129 -17.50 -3.60 -17.73
N GLN A 130 -17.67 -3.13 -18.96
CA GLN A 130 -17.95 -1.72 -19.24
C GLN A 130 -19.29 -1.29 -18.65
N ARG A 131 -20.34 -2.07 -18.81
CA ARG A 131 -21.67 -1.83 -18.23
C ARG A 131 -21.62 -1.71 -16.71
N VAL A 132 -20.91 -2.63 -16.04
CA VAL A 132 -20.73 -2.62 -14.58
C VAL A 132 -19.91 -1.41 -14.14
N ALA A 133 -18.82 -1.09 -14.85
CA ALA A 133 -18.00 0.08 -14.54
C ALA A 133 -18.82 1.39 -14.66
N LYS A 134 -19.61 1.54 -15.72
CA LYS A 134 -20.51 2.70 -15.91
C LYS A 134 -21.55 2.81 -14.79
N LYS A 135 -22.14 1.68 -14.39
CA LYS A 135 -23.21 1.65 -13.38
C LYS A 135 -22.72 1.98 -11.97
N TYR A 136 -21.56 1.43 -11.57
CA TYR A 136 -21.14 1.45 -10.16
C TYR A 136 -20.02 2.44 -9.85
N PHE A 137 -19.16 2.82 -10.82
CA PHE A 137 -18.06 3.76 -10.56
C PHE A 137 -18.48 5.19 -10.81
N THR A 138 -19.50 5.65 -10.09
CA THR A 138 -19.98 7.05 -10.12
C THR A 138 -19.53 7.80 -8.88
N LYS A 139 -19.64 9.14 -8.90
CA LYS A 139 -19.31 9.97 -7.74
C LYS A 139 -20.26 9.71 -6.56
N GLU A 140 -21.52 9.51 -6.87
CA GLU A 140 -22.60 9.32 -5.90
C GLU A 140 -22.51 7.97 -5.18
N ASN A 141 -21.89 6.98 -5.82
CA ASN A 141 -21.76 5.61 -5.31
C ASN A 141 -20.35 5.30 -4.79
N ARG A 142 -19.65 6.31 -4.24
CA ARG A 142 -18.31 6.10 -3.69
C ARG A 142 -18.13 6.75 -2.31
N ALA A 143 -17.31 6.10 -1.49
CA ALA A 143 -16.69 6.68 -0.31
C ALA A 143 -15.18 6.69 -0.50
N VAL A 144 -14.52 7.76 -0.08
CA VAL A 144 -13.06 7.89 -0.17
C VAL A 144 -12.49 8.00 1.23
N ALA A 145 -11.54 7.15 1.57
CA ALA A 145 -10.80 7.22 2.82
C ALA A 145 -9.33 7.53 2.52
N ILE A 146 -8.82 8.59 3.14
CA ILE A 146 -7.43 9.01 2.99
C ILE A 146 -6.72 8.77 4.32
N TYR A 147 -5.68 7.94 4.29
CA TYR A 147 -4.84 7.65 5.44
C TYR A 147 -3.51 8.39 5.30
N LYS A 148 -3.23 9.29 6.22
CA LYS A 148 -1.94 9.94 6.34
C LYS A 148 -1.20 9.39 7.54
N ARG A 149 0.03 8.90 7.36
CA ARG A 149 0.87 8.49 8.49
C ARG A 149 1.24 9.71 9.31
N LYS A 150 1.06 9.61 10.62
CA LYS A 150 1.59 10.63 11.54
C LYS A 150 3.12 10.59 11.48
N PRO A 151 3.80 11.75 11.45
CA PRO A 151 5.25 11.78 11.60
C PRO A 151 5.68 11.01 12.85
N GLY A 152 6.58 10.05 12.71
CA GLY A 152 7.16 9.31 13.85
C GLY A 152 6.48 7.99 14.24
N THR A 153 5.36 7.57 13.63
CA THR A 153 4.65 6.33 14.00
C THR A 153 4.85 5.13 13.06
N GLY A 154 6.03 4.95 12.51
CA GLY A 154 6.45 3.71 11.85
C GLY A 154 6.45 3.75 10.33
N GLY A 155 7.56 3.35 9.72
CA GLY A 155 7.75 3.01 8.32
C GLY A 155 8.03 4.13 7.32
N GLY A 156 7.69 5.38 7.59
CA GLY A 156 8.24 6.55 6.90
C GLY A 156 9.59 6.87 7.52
N GLY A 157 10.64 7.00 6.72
CA GLY A 157 11.98 7.26 7.25
C GLY A 157 11.95 8.47 8.18
N ASP A 158 12.48 8.32 9.40
CA ASP A 158 12.68 9.43 10.31
C ASP A 158 13.44 10.53 9.57
N PRO A 159 12.90 11.76 9.43
CA PRO A 159 13.60 12.84 8.71
C PRO A 159 15.02 13.08 9.22
N LEU A 160 15.27 12.79 10.51
CA LEU A 160 16.59 12.85 11.11
C LEU A 160 17.55 11.78 10.53
N LEU A 161 17.02 10.72 9.94
CA LEU A 161 17.81 9.63 9.35
C LEU A 161 17.93 9.74 7.83
N ALA A 162 17.48 10.84 7.24
CA ALA A 162 17.60 11.07 5.81
C ALA A 162 19.09 11.10 5.40
N GLY A 163 19.40 10.51 4.25
CA GLY A 163 20.79 10.45 3.72
C GLY A 163 21.68 9.36 4.30
N LEU A 164 21.20 8.54 5.26
CA LEU A 164 21.94 7.38 5.78
C LEU A 164 21.69 6.11 4.96
N THR A 165 22.67 5.21 4.88
CA THR A 165 22.53 3.86 4.32
C THR A 165 21.66 2.96 5.23
N GLY A 166 21.25 1.78 4.75
CA GLY A 166 20.42 0.85 5.51
C GLY A 166 21.02 0.48 6.87
N GLU A 167 22.29 0.12 6.92
CA GLU A 167 23.01 -0.23 8.16
C GLU A 167 23.17 0.97 9.09
N GLN A 168 23.53 2.14 8.56
CA GLN A 168 23.62 3.37 9.33
C GLN A 168 22.25 3.78 9.91
N LYS A 169 21.15 3.57 9.19
CA LYS A 169 19.80 3.80 9.70
C LYS A 169 19.46 2.86 10.87
N ALA A 170 19.84 1.58 10.78
CA ALA A 170 19.62 0.63 11.86
C ALA A 170 20.40 1.03 13.12
N MET A 171 21.67 1.43 12.96
CA MET A 171 22.52 1.91 14.07
C MET A 171 21.98 3.22 14.67
N ALA A 172 21.61 4.18 13.85
CA ALA A 172 21.02 5.45 14.30
C ALA A 172 19.72 5.26 15.08
N ARG A 173 18.88 4.27 14.69
CA ARG A 173 17.65 3.93 15.43
C ARG A 173 17.95 3.39 16.83
N LYS A 174 18.96 2.52 16.98
CA LYS A 174 19.41 2.03 18.29
C LYS A 174 19.92 3.15 19.18
N ILE A 175 20.76 4.02 18.64
CA ILE A 175 21.29 5.21 19.34
C ILE A 175 20.15 6.15 19.73
N LYS A 176 19.20 6.40 18.84
CA LYS A 176 18.01 7.23 19.14
C LYS A 176 17.18 6.66 20.27
N ALA A 177 16.94 5.36 20.30
CA ALA A 177 16.23 4.69 21.38
C ALA A 177 16.93 4.88 22.73
N SER A 178 18.25 4.69 22.78
CA SER A 178 19.07 4.93 23.97
C SER A 178 19.01 6.37 24.45
N ILE A 179 19.18 7.36 23.55
CA ILE A 179 19.10 8.80 23.88
C ILE A 179 17.70 9.16 24.40
N THR A 180 16.65 8.58 23.79
CA THR A 180 15.26 8.85 24.19
C THR A 180 14.95 8.29 25.58
N ALA A 181 15.52 7.13 25.94
CA ALA A 181 15.35 6.50 27.23
C ALA A 181 16.14 7.21 28.37
N GLU A 182 17.16 8.00 28.02
CA GLU A 182 17.97 8.72 29.00
C GLU A 182 17.15 9.88 29.62
N LYS A 183 17.20 9.95 30.95
CA LYS A 183 16.50 10.96 31.76
C LYS A 183 17.42 12.02 32.37
N ASP A 184 18.72 11.80 32.32
CA ASP A 184 19.73 12.72 32.85
C ASP A 184 20.11 13.77 31.79
N LEU A 185 19.63 15.00 32.00
CA LEU A 185 19.88 16.13 31.09
C LEU A 185 21.37 16.52 31.07
N ALA A 186 22.07 16.47 32.21
CA ALA A 186 23.49 16.84 32.29
C ALA A 186 24.34 15.85 31.49
N LYS A 187 24.03 14.56 31.55
CA LYS A 187 24.67 13.52 30.77
C LYS A 187 24.44 13.69 29.27
N LEU A 188 23.23 14.02 28.84
CA LEU A 188 22.92 14.30 27.42
C LEU A 188 23.66 15.53 26.91
N LYS A 189 23.76 16.59 27.70
CA LYS A 189 24.53 17.80 27.37
C LYS A 189 26.05 17.50 27.25
N GLY A 190 26.58 16.68 28.14
CA GLY A 190 27.96 16.22 28.08
C GLY A 190 28.26 15.40 26.81
N GLN A 191 27.35 14.48 26.46
CA GLN A 191 27.45 13.71 25.22
C GLN A 191 27.38 14.59 23.97
N LEU A 192 26.49 15.60 23.96
CA LEU A 192 26.38 16.53 22.84
C LEU A 192 27.68 17.35 22.68
N LYS A 193 28.22 17.90 23.76
CA LYS A 193 29.48 18.66 23.74
C LYS A 193 30.64 17.83 23.18
N GLY A 194 30.87 16.64 23.68
CA GLY A 194 31.94 15.76 23.19
C GLY A 194 31.76 15.33 21.74
N LEU A 195 30.52 15.20 21.27
CA LEU A 195 30.24 14.91 19.87
C LEU A 195 30.49 16.10 18.96
N GLU A 196 30.18 17.32 19.41
CA GLU A 196 30.40 18.54 18.67
C GLU A 196 31.91 18.83 18.51
N GLU A 197 32.70 18.64 19.56
CA GLU A 197 34.18 18.74 19.50
C GLU A 197 34.76 17.77 18.46
N ARG A 198 34.27 16.53 18.43
CA ARG A 198 34.71 15.54 17.41
C ARG A 198 34.27 15.90 16.00
N LEU A 199 33.10 16.50 15.84
CA LEU A 199 32.61 16.96 14.53
C LEU A 199 33.44 18.16 14.02
N GLU A 200 33.85 19.05 14.89
CA GLU A 200 34.76 20.17 14.55
C GLU A 200 36.13 19.67 14.10
N GLN A 201 36.70 18.71 14.83
CA GLN A 201 38.00 18.09 14.46
C GLN A 201 37.92 17.33 13.12
N ALA A 202 36.78 16.66 12.81
CA ALA A 202 36.58 15.94 11.56
C ALA A 202 36.27 16.86 10.35
N GLY A 203 35.81 18.08 10.58
CA GLY A 203 35.50 19.08 9.57
C GLY A 203 34.57 18.57 8.49
N THR A 204 34.92 18.76 7.22
CA THR A 204 34.11 18.31 6.06
C THR A 204 34.05 16.80 5.90
N LYS A 205 34.99 16.05 6.48
CA LYS A 205 35.08 14.58 6.43
C LYS A 205 34.25 13.89 7.51
N ALA A 206 33.49 14.65 8.32
CA ALA A 206 32.66 14.08 9.38
C ALA A 206 31.63 13.06 8.85
N PRO A 207 31.57 11.85 9.42
CA PRO A 207 30.61 10.80 9.00
C PRO A 207 29.15 11.28 9.10
N PRO A 208 28.29 10.99 8.10
CA PRO A 208 26.88 11.40 8.12
C PRO A 208 26.15 10.96 9.38
N LEU A 209 26.45 9.77 9.91
CA LEU A 209 25.88 9.24 11.14
C LEU A 209 26.13 10.15 12.36
N MET A 210 27.32 10.71 12.50
CA MET A 210 27.64 11.61 13.62
C MET A 210 26.80 12.90 13.58
N LYS A 211 26.59 13.47 12.39
CA LYS A 211 25.71 14.64 12.20
C LYS A 211 24.26 14.33 12.61
N VAL A 212 23.79 13.14 12.27
CA VAL A 212 22.45 12.68 12.64
C VAL A 212 22.32 12.49 14.15
N VAL A 213 23.29 11.85 14.81
CA VAL A 213 23.30 11.66 16.27
C VAL A 213 23.30 13.00 17.02
N ARG A 214 24.07 13.98 16.56
CA ARG A 214 24.04 15.37 17.10
C ARG A 214 22.63 15.96 17.05
N ASN A 215 21.95 15.83 15.91
CA ASN A 215 20.60 16.36 15.74
C ASN A 215 19.58 15.65 16.65
N ILE A 216 19.73 14.36 16.88
CA ILE A 216 18.91 13.59 17.82
C ILE A 216 19.12 14.09 19.26
N LEU A 217 20.38 14.27 19.68
CA LEU A 217 20.71 14.80 21.02
C LEU A 217 20.15 16.20 21.23
N ARG A 218 20.37 17.12 20.28
CA ARG A 218 19.84 18.48 20.35
C ARG A 218 18.32 18.51 20.51
N LYS A 219 17.61 17.68 19.70
CA LYS A 219 16.16 17.57 19.80
C LYS A 219 15.71 17.07 21.15
N ARG A 220 16.34 16.00 21.68
CA ARG A 220 15.97 15.42 22.99
C ARG A 220 16.24 16.39 24.13
N ILE A 221 17.35 17.09 24.13
CA ILE A 221 17.68 18.13 25.13
C ILE A 221 16.62 19.23 25.12
N SER A 222 16.29 19.75 23.95
CA SER A 222 15.25 20.80 23.81
C SER A 222 13.87 20.33 24.28
N GLU A 223 13.53 19.04 24.10
CA GLU A 223 12.27 18.46 24.59
C GLU A 223 12.26 18.33 26.14
N MET A 224 13.41 18.11 26.76
CA MET A 224 13.55 17.99 28.21
C MET A 224 13.62 19.35 28.92
N GLU A 225 14.13 20.37 28.27
CA GLU A 225 14.22 21.75 28.79
C GLU A 225 12.86 22.48 28.77
N LYS A 226 11.91 21.97 27.95
CA LYS A 226 10.54 22.53 27.86
C LYS A 226 9.54 21.92 28.87
N LYS A 227 9.97 20.90 29.60
CA LYS A 227 9.17 20.25 30.64
C LYS A 227 9.54 20.72 32.02
#